data_46827a31662e2777c6db3775902aacf6
#
_entry.id   46827a31662e2777c6db3775902aacf6
#
_cell.length_a   1.000
_cell.length_b   1.000
_cell.length_c   1.000
_cell.angle_alpha   90.00
_cell.angle_beta   90.00
_cell.angle_gamma   90.00
#
_symmetry.space_group_name_H-M   'P 1'
#
loop_
_entity.id
_entity.type
_entity.pdbx_description
1 polymer ?
#
loop_
_entity_poly.entity_id
_entity_poly.type
_entity_poly.pdbx_seq_one_letter_code
_entity_poly.pdbx_strand_id
1 'polypeptide(L)'
;MSVVDTDSIDAIGMEKEAKRVFLSIIDSLVWDHDDVHLFTLQEKINTYLYFIESGELVNAFPDAEGFDIAIELILKHMPTDQAITFFDKTTQVLLDKGIIFVFGPNKNAGYAEQHS
;
A
#
# COMPACT_ATOMS: atom_id res chain seq x y z
N MET A 1 -0.90 -4.44 -13.72
CA MET A 1 -0.56 -4.64 -12.30
C MET A 1 -1.48 -3.81 -11.45
N SER A 2 -2.14 -4.44 -10.52
CA SER A 2 -3.14 -3.80 -9.69
C SER A 2 -3.42 -4.68 -8.47
N VAL A 3 -4.35 -4.23 -7.61
CA VAL A 3 -4.71 -4.95 -6.38
C VAL A 3 -5.16 -6.39 -6.64
N VAL A 4 -5.80 -6.67 -7.78
CA VAL A 4 -6.25 -8.04 -8.11
C VAL A 4 -5.10 -8.98 -8.42
N ASP A 5 -3.94 -8.44 -8.76
CA ASP A 5 -2.73 -9.23 -9.03
C ASP A 5 -1.95 -9.33 -7.71
N THR A 6 -2.40 -10.22 -6.83
CA THR A 6 -1.92 -10.27 -5.45
C THR A 6 -0.50 -10.79 -5.28
N ASP A 7 0.10 -11.35 -6.32
CA ASP A 7 1.44 -11.93 -6.25
C ASP A 7 2.56 -10.99 -6.67
N SER A 8 2.24 -9.77 -7.05
CA SER A 8 3.23 -8.84 -7.61
C SER A 8 3.26 -7.51 -6.88
N ILE A 9 4.36 -6.80 -7.05
CA ILE A 9 4.55 -5.44 -6.57
C ILE A 9 4.21 -4.48 -7.71
N ASP A 10 3.26 -3.58 -7.49
CA ASP A 10 2.78 -2.71 -8.57
C ASP A 10 3.76 -1.63 -8.95
N ALA A 11 4.39 -0.99 -7.96
CA ALA A 11 5.34 0.08 -8.21
C ALA A 11 6.26 0.28 -7.01
N ILE A 12 7.50 0.66 -7.28
CA ILE A 12 8.48 0.97 -6.26
C ILE A 12 9.10 2.32 -6.61
N GLY A 13 9.11 3.23 -5.65
CA GLY A 13 9.80 4.50 -5.77
C GLY A 13 10.81 4.66 -4.66
N MET A 14 11.86 5.42 -4.93
CA MET A 14 12.91 5.61 -3.94
C MET A 14 13.29 7.09 -3.88
N GLU A 15 13.30 7.66 -2.67
CA GLU A 15 13.78 9.01 -2.43
C GLU A 15 15.11 8.91 -1.69
N LYS A 16 16.21 9.04 -2.42
CA LYS A 16 17.55 8.85 -1.84
C LYS A 16 17.89 9.90 -0.80
N GLU A 17 17.49 11.14 -1.01
CA GLU A 17 17.78 12.21 -0.05
C GLU A 17 17.05 12.01 1.26
N ALA A 18 15.78 11.60 1.21
CA ALA A 18 14.99 11.30 2.40
C ALA A 18 15.27 9.92 2.96
N LYS A 19 16.02 9.09 2.26
CA LYS A 19 16.30 7.70 2.61
C LYS A 19 15.01 6.93 2.85
N ARG A 20 14.11 6.96 1.87
CA ARG A 20 12.80 6.33 1.96
C ARG A 20 12.46 5.57 0.70
N VAL A 21 11.85 4.40 0.87
CA VAL A 21 11.35 3.57 -0.21
C VAL A 21 9.83 3.55 -0.12
N PHE A 22 9.17 3.77 -1.25
CA PHE A 22 7.70 3.68 -1.35
C PHE A 22 7.34 2.47 -2.18
N LEU A 23 6.50 1.61 -1.63
CA LEU A 23 5.95 0.46 -2.33
C LEU A 23 4.46 0.75 -2.52
N SER A 24 4.03 0.94 -3.75
CA SER A 24 2.67 1.37 -4.03
C SER A 24 1.77 0.20 -4.41
N ILE A 25 0.54 0.21 -3.88
CA ILE A 25 -0.54 -0.70 -4.28
C ILE A 25 -1.55 0.14 -5.05
N ILE A 26 -1.86 -0.27 -6.27
CA ILE A 26 -2.82 0.43 -7.11
C ILE A 26 -4.17 -0.27 -6.99
N ASP A 27 -5.17 0.41 -6.43
CA ASP A 27 -6.51 -0.14 -6.23
C ASP A 27 -7.52 0.67 -7.01
N SER A 28 -7.99 0.10 -8.12
CA SER A 28 -9.01 0.72 -8.98
C SER A 28 -10.38 0.06 -8.88
N LEU A 29 -10.56 -0.86 -7.92
CA LEU A 29 -11.84 -1.53 -7.72
C LEU A 29 -12.87 -0.63 -7.07
N VAL A 30 -14.13 -0.77 -7.48
CA VAL A 30 -15.24 -0.09 -6.79
C VAL A 30 -15.55 -0.82 -5.47
N TRP A 31 -16.14 -0.10 -4.53
CA TRP A 31 -16.46 -0.63 -3.21
C TRP A 31 -17.89 -1.17 -3.17
N ASP A 32 -18.13 -2.26 -3.90
CA ASP A 32 -19.45 -2.91 -3.96
C ASP A 32 -19.51 -4.24 -3.20
N HIS A 33 -18.35 -4.82 -2.91
CA HIS A 33 -18.25 -6.08 -2.14
C HIS A 33 -17.04 -5.95 -1.19
N ASP A 34 -17.26 -5.26 -0.07
CA ASP A 34 -16.17 -4.93 0.85
C ASP A 34 -15.40 -6.14 1.35
N ASP A 35 -16.09 -7.23 1.68
CA ASP A 35 -15.42 -8.43 2.21
C ASP A 35 -14.40 -9.00 1.23
N VAL A 36 -14.78 -9.09 -0.04
CA VAL A 36 -13.89 -9.61 -1.09
C VAL A 36 -12.77 -8.62 -1.37
N HIS A 37 -13.11 -7.34 -1.44
CA HIS A 37 -12.14 -6.29 -1.71
C HIS A 37 -11.08 -6.22 -0.61
N LEU A 38 -11.50 -6.23 0.65
CA LEU A 38 -10.57 -6.17 1.78
C LEU A 38 -9.73 -7.43 1.90
N PHE A 39 -10.30 -8.61 1.60
CA PHE A 39 -9.52 -9.84 1.57
C PHE A 39 -8.42 -9.75 0.51
N THR A 40 -8.76 -9.25 -0.67
CA THR A 40 -7.80 -9.07 -1.77
C THR A 40 -6.68 -8.12 -1.36
N LEU A 41 -7.02 -7.00 -0.71
CA LEU A 41 -6.02 -6.05 -0.21
C LEU A 41 -5.14 -6.68 0.85
N GLN A 42 -5.70 -7.48 1.74
CA GLN A 42 -4.91 -8.16 2.76
C GLN A 42 -3.88 -9.09 2.13
N GLU A 43 -4.29 -9.85 1.10
CA GLU A 43 -3.37 -10.72 0.36
C GLU A 43 -2.27 -9.91 -0.31
N LYS A 44 -2.64 -8.78 -0.89
CA LYS A 44 -1.67 -7.90 -1.56
C LYS A 44 -0.67 -7.33 -0.56
N ILE A 45 -1.15 -6.89 0.58
CA ILE A 45 -0.29 -6.35 1.65
C ILE A 45 0.65 -7.45 2.17
N ASN A 46 0.16 -8.67 2.33
CA ASN A 46 1.01 -9.78 2.75
C ASN A 46 2.13 -10.05 1.77
N THR A 47 1.86 -9.95 0.47
CA THR A 47 2.88 -10.07 -0.57
C THR A 47 3.95 -9.01 -0.41
N TYR A 48 3.55 -7.77 -0.12
CA TYR A 48 4.50 -6.67 0.09
C TYR A 48 5.34 -6.90 1.34
N LEU A 49 4.71 -7.36 2.42
CA LEU A 49 5.44 -7.67 3.65
C LEU A 49 6.46 -8.77 3.43
N TYR A 50 6.09 -9.81 2.69
CA TYR A 50 7.03 -10.89 2.37
C TYR A 50 8.22 -10.34 1.57
N PHE A 51 7.96 -9.51 0.58
CA PHE A 51 9.00 -8.90 -0.25
C PHE A 51 10.00 -8.11 0.60
N ILE A 52 9.50 -7.40 1.61
CA ILE A 52 10.33 -6.60 2.53
C ILE A 52 11.08 -7.51 3.51
N GLU A 53 10.36 -8.39 4.19
CA GLU A 53 10.90 -9.16 5.30
C GLU A 53 11.81 -10.31 4.86
N SER A 54 11.65 -10.80 3.63
CA SER A 54 12.50 -11.85 3.09
C SER A 54 13.87 -11.36 2.62
N GLY A 55 14.03 -10.03 2.51
CA GLY A 55 15.25 -9.44 1.97
C GLY A 55 15.22 -9.25 0.45
N GLU A 56 14.14 -9.63 -0.21
CA GLU A 56 14.03 -9.45 -1.67
C GLU A 56 14.12 -8.00 -2.10
N LEU A 57 13.56 -7.09 -1.31
CA LEU A 57 13.63 -5.65 -1.60
C LEU A 57 15.08 -5.19 -1.68
N VAL A 58 15.88 -5.50 -0.68
CA VAL A 58 17.29 -5.08 -0.63
C VAL A 58 18.12 -5.81 -1.69
N ASN A 59 17.79 -7.06 -1.97
CA ASN A 59 18.48 -7.78 -3.05
C ASN A 59 18.22 -7.14 -4.41
N ALA A 60 17.00 -6.72 -4.67
CA ALA A 60 16.64 -6.06 -5.92
C ALA A 60 17.15 -4.61 -5.98
N PHE A 61 17.17 -3.94 -4.84
CA PHE A 61 17.56 -2.54 -4.74
C PHE A 61 18.50 -2.34 -3.55
N PRO A 62 19.79 -2.66 -3.73
CA PRO A 62 20.75 -2.58 -2.62
C PRO A 62 20.84 -1.21 -1.95
N ASP A 63 20.56 -0.14 -2.69
CA ASP A 63 20.57 1.23 -2.13
C ASP A 63 19.47 1.42 -1.08
N ALA A 64 18.46 0.56 -1.06
CA ALA A 64 17.36 0.67 -0.11
C ALA A 64 17.72 0.17 1.29
N GLU A 65 18.88 -0.46 1.47
CA GLU A 65 19.29 -0.94 2.77
C GLU A 65 19.38 0.20 3.77
N GLY A 66 18.66 0.07 4.89
CA GLY A 66 18.65 1.10 5.92
C GLY A 66 17.67 2.24 5.67
N PHE A 67 16.97 2.22 4.53
CA PHE A 67 15.96 3.24 4.25
C PHE A 67 14.67 2.94 5.00
N ASP A 68 13.92 4.00 5.33
CA ASP A 68 12.56 3.85 5.84
C ASP A 68 11.67 3.30 4.72
N ILE A 69 10.74 2.43 5.08
CA ILE A 69 9.86 1.78 4.11
C ILE A 69 8.42 2.23 4.35
N ALA A 70 7.76 2.63 3.29
CA ALA A 70 6.36 3.00 3.31
C ALA A 70 5.60 2.19 2.27
N ILE A 71 4.43 1.68 2.65
CA ILE A 71 3.48 1.08 1.71
C ILE A 71 2.39 2.11 1.49
N GLU A 72 2.17 2.46 0.24
CA GLU A 72 1.23 3.48 -0.17
C GLU A 72 0.09 2.85 -0.96
N LEU A 73 -1.11 2.92 -0.41
CA LEU A 73 -2.31 2.42 -1.08
C LEU A 73 -2.97 3.56 -1.84
N ILE A 74 -2.97 3.45 -3.17
CA ILE A 74 -3.54 4.48 -4.04
C ILE A 74 -4.91 4.01 -4.49
N LEU A 75 -5.96 4.71 -4.04
CA LEU A 75 -7.35 4.34 -4.27
C LEU A 75 -7.95 5.18 -5.39
N LYS A 76 -8.59 4.52 -6.34
CA LYS A 76 -9.34 5.23 -7.38
C LYS A 76 -10.69 5.69 -6.87
N HIS A 77 -11.32 4.89 -6.01
CA HIS A 77 -12.66 5.17 -5.48
C HIS A 77 -12.61 5.40 -3.97
N MET A 78 -13.49 6.27 -3.49
CA MET A 78 -13.56 6.57 -2.07
C MET A 78 -13.89 5.32 -1.26
N PRO A 79 -13.10 4.99 -0.23
CA PRO A 79 -13.35 3.80 0.55
C PRO A 79 -14.56 3.96 1.47
N THR A 80 -15.18 2.82 1.80
CA THR A 80 -16.27 2.77 2.75
C THR A 80 -15.76 2.94 4.17
N ASP A 81 -16.67 3.17 5.12
CA ASP A 81 -16.31 3.27 6.54
C ASP A 81 -15.67 1.97 7.03
N GLN A 82 -16.17 0.82 6.57
CA GLN A 82 -15.61 -0.48 6.90
C GLN A 82 -14.15 -0.57 6.40
N ALA A 83 -13.90 -0.10 5.20
CA ALA A 83 -12.56 -0.09 4.63
C ALA A 83 -11.62 0.81 5.42
N ILE A 84 -12.09 2.00 5.81
CA ILE A 84 -11.28 2.93 6.60
C ILE A 84 -10.90 2.31 7.94
N THR A 85 -11.82 1.61 8.60
CA THR A 85 -11.54 0.91 9.84
C THR A 85 -10.44 -0.14 9.63
N PHE A 86 -10.51 -0.89 8.53
CA PHE A 86 -9.49 -1.86 8.17
C PHE A 86 -8.13 -1.19 7.95
N PHE A 87 -8.11 -0.06 7.25
CA PHE A 87 -6.88 0.68 6.98
C PHE A 87 -6.26 1.23 8.25
N ASP A 88 -7.07 1.71 9.19
CA ASP A 88 -6.57 2.21 10.47
C ASP A 88 -5.88 1.09 11.26
N LYS A 89 -6.48 -0.10 11.28
CA LYS A 89 -5.87 -1.26 11.94
C LYS A 89 -4.58 -1.67 11.24
N THR A 90 -4.58 -1.66 9.92
CA THR A 90 -3.40 -1.99 9.11
C THR A 90 -2.27 -1.03 9.42
N THR A 91 -2.58 0.26 9.54
CA THR A 91 -1.60 1.30 9.86
C THR A 91 -0.87 0.95 11.17
N GLN A 92 -1.62 0.55 12.20
CA GLN A 92 -1.04 0.22 13.49
C GLN A 92 -0.19 -1.05 13.43
N VAL A 93 -0.68 -2.09 12.75
CA VAL A 93 0.05 -3.34 12.61
C VAL A 93 1.38 -3.13 11.88
N LEU A 94 1.36 -2.37 10.79
CA LEU A 94 2.58 -2.13 10.03
C LEU A 94 3.54 -1.20 10.76
N LEU A 95 3.02 -0.22 11.48
CA LEU A 95 3.86 0.66 12.28
C LEU A 95 4.63 -0.12 13.34
N ASP A 96 3.99 -1.12 13.95
CA ASP A 96 4.65 -1.99 14.92
C ASP A 96 5.81 -2.77 14.29
N LYS A 97 5.80 -2.96 12.98
CA LYS A 97 6.89 -3.61 12.23
C LYS A 97 7.91 -2.60 11.70
N GLY A 98 7.73 -1.32 12.01
CA GLY A 98 8.60 -0.26 11.49
C GLY A 98 8.29 0.15 10.07
N ILE A 99 7.11 -0.18 9.56
CA ILE A 99 6.69 0.15 8.19
C ILE A 99 5.57 1.18 8.25
N ILE A 100 5.70 2.23 7.46
CA ILE A 100 4.68 3.28 7.38
C ILE A 100 3.64 2.84 6.35
N PHE A 101 2.36 2.90 6.72
CA PHE A 101 1.27 2.62 5.80
C PHE A 101 0.43 3.88 5.63
N VAL A 102 0.25 4.30 4.39
CA VAL A 102 -0.60 5.45 4.06
C VAL A 102 -1.56 5.05 2.96
N PHE A 103 -2.72 5.66 2.95
CA PHE A 103 -3.70 5.44 1.90
C PHE A 103 -4.32 6.77 1.50
N GLY A 104 -4.76 6.85 0.27
CA GLY A 104 -5.34 8.08 -0.21
C GLY A 104 -5.80 7.99 -1.64
N PRO A 105 -6.28 9.10 -2.18
CA PRO A 105 -6.88 9.12 -3.51
C PRO A 105 -5.84 9.05 -4.61
N ASN A 106 -6.27 8.47 -5.71
CA ASN A 106 -5.60 8.68 -6.99
C ASN A 106 -5.90 10.12 -7.40
N LYS A 107 -4.88 10.91 -7.62
CA LYS A 107 -5.03 12.33 -7.96
C LYS A 107 -5.92 12.57 -9.18
N ASN A 108 -5.96 11.61 -10.09
CA ASN A 108 -6.75 11.73 -11.31
C ASN A 108 -8.20 11.31 -11.12
N ALA A 109 -8.55 10.72 -9.98
CA ALA A 109 -9.90 10.26 -9.71
C ALA A 109 -10.82 11.34 -9.15
N GLY A 110 -10.25 12.38 -8.57
CA GLY A 110 -11.03 13.51 -8.05
C GLY A 110 -11.71 13.28 -6.72
N TYR A 111 -11.63 12.08 -6.14
CA TYR A 111 -12.35 11.85 -4.90
C TYR A 111 -11.73 12.55 -3.69
N ALA A 112 -10.50 13.01 -3.79
CA ALA A 112 -9.86 13.78 -2.74
C ALA A 112 -10.69 15.00 -2.32
N GLU A 113 -11.41 15.58 -3.27
CA GLU A 113 -12.26 16.74 -3.02
C GLU A 113 -13.47 16.40 -2.14
N GLN A 114 -13.86 15.15 -2.11
CA GLN A 114 -14.99 14.67 -1.32
C GLN A 114 -14.66 14.56 0.16
N HIS A 115 -13.38 14.58 0.50
CA HIS A 115 -12.89 14.50 1.87
C HIS A 115 -12.63 15.86 2.50
N SER A 116 -12.65 16.89 1.71
CA SER A 116 -12.33 18.23 2.20
C SER A 116 -13.51 18.96 2.86
#